data_77f0bd329f81c8486a1572fd289b2b32
#
_entry.id   77f0bd329f81c8486a1572fd289b2b32
#
_cell.length_a   1.000
_cell.length_b   1.000
_cell.length_c   1.000
_cell.angle_alpha   90.00
_cell.angle_beta   90.00
_cell.angle_gamma   90.00
#
_symmetry.space_group_name_H-M   'P 1'
#
loop_
_entity.id
_entity.type
_entity.pdbx_description
1 polymer ?
#
loop_
_entity_poly.entity_id
_entity_poly.type
_entity_poly.pdbx_seq_one_letter_code
_entity_poly.pdbx_strand_id
1 'polypeptide(L)' 'MNAKIFEVILHKLPSGKSPATALEEQLNQFLEQHPNLLLVATHMSTLVTPAEPNAMPRTEESSIIIFCTLFYTDR' A
#
# COMPACT_ATOMS: atom_id res chain seq x y z
N MET A 1 -11.92 -6.09 -16.85
CA MET A 1 -11.64 -5.46 -15.55
C MET A 1 -10.19 -5.70 -15.14
N ASN A 2 -9.55 -4.68 -14.67
CA ASN A 2 -8.15 -4.74 -14.25
C ASN A 2 -8.03 -4.47 -12.76
N ALA A 3 -6.92 -4.89 -12.19
CA ALA A 3 -6.64 -4.63 -10.79
C ALA A 3 -5.23 -4.07 -10.65
N LYS A 4 -5.08 -3.11 -9.74
CA LYS A 4 -3.79 -2.55 -9.38
C LYS A 4 -3.66 -2.60 -7.87
N ILE A 5 -2.53 -3.11 -7.40
CA ILE A 5 -2.27 -3.23 -5.97
C ILE A 5 -1.19 -2.24 -5.57
N PHE A 6 -1.49 -1.46 -4.53
CA PHE A 6 -0.53 -0.56 -3.91
C PHE A 6 -0.17 -1.10 -2.54
N GLU A 7 1.08 -0.93 -2.16
CA GLU A 7 1.59 -1.47 -0.92
C GLU A 7 2.32 -0.39 -0.15
N VAL A 8 2.05 -0.28 1.14
CA VAL A 8 2.77 0.61 2.03
C VAL A 8 3.28 -0.19 3.21
N ILE A 9 4.58 -0.15 3.43
CA ILE A 9 5.23 -0.81 4.55
C ILE A 9 5.54 0.26 5.60
N LEU A 10 4.89 0.16 6.75
CA LEU A 10 4.92 1.23 7.74
C LEU A 10 6.33 1.62 8.19
N HIS A 11 7.15 0.64 8.51
CA HIS A 11 8.47 0.96 9.04
C HIS A 11 9.44 1.53 7.99
N LYS A 12 9.05 1.53 6.72
CA LYS A 12 9.86 2.10 5.64
C LYS A 12 9.42 3.50 5.25
N LEU A 13 8.41 4.03 5.92
CA LEU A 13 7.96 5.38 5.60
C LEU A 13 8.93 6.41 6.16
N PRO A 14 9.12 7.53 5.44
CA PRO A 14 9.91 8.63 5.96
C PRO A 14 9.31 9.18 7.25
N SER A 15 10.16 9.75 8.09
CA SER A 15 9.73 10.37 9.31
C SER A 15 8.70 11.46 9.02
N GLY A 16 7.60 11.45 9.76
CA GLY A 16 6.55 12.45 9.61
C GLY A 16 5.55 12.17 8.51
N LYS A 17 5.71 11.08 7.76
CA LYS A 17 4.78 10.72 6.70
C LYS A 17 3.83 9.63 7.19
N SER A 18 2.53 9.86 7.03
CA SER A 18 1.55 8.87 7.43
C SER A 18 1.31 7.85 6.32
N PRO A 19 0.82 6.64 6.67
CA PRO A 19 0.46 5.66 5.65
C PRO A 19 -0.61 6.15 4.69
N ALA A 20 -1.57 6.92 5.20
CA ALA A 20 -2.63 7.48 4.35
C ALA A 20 -2.05 8.42 3.30
N THR A 21 -1.10 9.26 3.67
CA THR A 21 -0.45 10.17 2.74
C THR A 21 0.33 9.40 1.67
N ALA A 22 1.03 8.34 2.08
CA ALA A 22 1.79 7.54 1.14
C ALA A 22 0.88 6.86 0.12
N LEU A 23 -0.23 6.29 0.56
CA LEU A 23 -1.21 5.69 -0.34
C LEU A 23 -1.82 6.71 -1.27
N GLU A 24 -2.18 7.87 -0.72
CA GLU A 24 -2.78 8.94 -1.51
C GLU A 24 -1.86 9.39 -2.64
N GLU A 25 -0.59 9.54 -2.36
CA GLU A 25 0.38 9.91 -3.38
C GLU A 25 0.47 8.86 -4.49
N GLN A 26 0.52 7.59 -4.12
CA GLN A 26 0.57 6.51 -5.10
C GLN A 26 -0.70 6.46 -5.95
N LEU A 27 -1.84 6.61 -5.32
CA LEU A 27 -3.12 6.63 -6.03
C LEU A 27 -3.21 7.79 -7.00
N ASN A 28 -2.83 8.97 -6.55
CA ASN A 28 -2.89 10.16 -7.40
C ASN A 28 -1.99 10.05 -8.60
N GLN A 29 -0.78 9.53 -8.42
CA GLN A 29 0.13 9.31 -9.53
C GLN A 29 -0.44 8.32 -10.54
N PHE A 30 -1.03 7.25 -10.05
CA PHE A 30 -1.64 6.25 -10.92
C PHE A 30 -2.80 6.84 -11.71
N LEU A 31 -3.66 7.59 -11.05
CA LEU A 31 -4.82 8.20 -11.71
C LEU A 31 -4.41 9.24 -12.74
N GLU A 32 -3.35 9.98 -12.48
CA GLU A 32 -2.83 10.94 -13.44
C GLU A 32 -2.31 10.28 -14.72
N GLN A 33 -1.74 9.09 -14.58
CA GLN A 33 -1.23 8.34 -15.71
C GLN A 33 -2.33 7.62 -16.50
N HIS A 34 -3.52 7.54 -15.93
CA HIS A 34 -4.63 6.82 -16.54
C HIS A 34 -5.90 7.68 -16.56
N PRO A 35 -5.92 8.73 -17.37
CA PRO A 35 -7.02 9.70 -17.34
C PRO A 35 -8.37 9.13 -17.77
N ASN A 36 -8.38 8.02 -18.50
CA ASN A 36 -9.61 7.40 -18.96
C ASN A 36 -10.07 6.25 -18.07
N LEU A 37 -9.47 6.13 -16.91
CA LEU A 37 -9.78 5.05 -15.99
C LEU A 37 -11.14 5.26 -15.34
N LEU A 38 -11.91 4.18 -15.27
CA LEU A 38 -13.17 4.16 -14.53
C LEU A 38 -12.98 3.26 -13.32
N LEU A 39 -13.04 3.86 -12.15
CA LEU A 39 -12.89 3.12 -10.90
C LEU A 39 -14.15 2.34 -10.60
N VAL A 40 -14.02 1.03 -10.40
CA VAL A 40 -15.14 0.15 -10.10
C VAL A 40 -15.27 -0.08 -8.60
N ALA A 41 -14.15 -0.40 -7.94
CA ALA A 41 -14.18 -0.68 -6.51
C ALA A 41 -12.78 -0.56 -5.94
N THR A 42 -12.72 -0.38 -4.63
CA THR A 42 -11.44 -0.40 -3.90
C THR A 42 -11.57 -1.36 -2.73
N HIS A 43 -10.46 -1.96 -2.38
CA HIS A 43 -10.40 -2.86 -1.24
C HIS A 43 -9.10 -2.60 -0.50
N MET A 44 -9.18 -2.45 0.81
CA MET A 44 -8.00 -2.26 1.64
C MET A 44 -7.86 -3.41 2.61
N SER A 45 -6.64 -3.86 2.78
CA SER A 45 -6.34 -4.91 3.75
C SER A 45 -5.01 -4.60 4.42
N THR A 46 -4.83 -5.19 5.58
CA THR A 46 -3.62 -4.99 6.38
C THR A 46 -3.05 -6.34 6.73
N LEU A 47 -1.76 -6.50 6.54
CA LEU A 47 -1.03 -7.69 6.94
C LEU A 47 -0.03 -7.31 8.01
N VAL A 48 -0.04 -8.03 9.10
CA VAL A 48 0.95 -7.86 10.16
C VAL A 48 1.85 -9.08 10.15
N THR A 49 3.13 -8.86 9.87
CA THR A 49 4.10 -9.94 9.90
C THR A 49 4.82 -9.91 11.25
N PRO A 50 4.85 -11.03 11.96
CA PRO A 50 5.54 -11.06 13.25
C PRO A 50 7.05 -10.97 13.05
N ALA A 51 7.74 -10.49 14.10
CA ALA A 51 9.19 -10.51 14.11
C ALA A 51 9.67 -11.96 14.09
N GLU A 52 10.77 -12.22 13.40
CA GLU A 52 11.33 -13.57 13.36
C GLU A 52 11.97 -13.89 14.71
N PRO A 53 11.57 -15.01 15.34
CA PRO A 53 12.10 -15.34 16.66
C PRO A 53 13.59 -15.67 16.66
N ASN A 54 14.12 -16.09 15.53
CA ASN A 54 15.54 -16.45 15.42
C ASN A 54 16.40 -15.35 14.81
N ALA A 55 15.83 -14.21 14.56
CA ALA A 55 16.58 -13.13 13.94
C ALA A 55 17.54 -12.47 14.94
N MET A 56 18.68 -12.10 14.46
CA MET A 56 19.70 -11.43 15.24
C MET A 56 20.19 -10.21 14.45
N PRO A 57 20.28 -9.04 15.06
CA PRO A 57 20.01 -8.76 16.48
C PRO A 57 18.52 -8.79 16.77
N ARG A 58 18.20 -8.78 18.02
CA ARG A 58 16.83 -8.90 18.52
C ARG A 58 16.11 -7.57 18.52
N THR A 59 16.25 -6.86 17.44
CA THR A 59 15.64 -5.54 17.29
C THR A 59 14.47 -5.54 16.31
N GLU A 60 14.13 -6.69 15.77
CA GLU A 60 13.04 -6.77 14.83
C GLU A 60 11.73 -6.46 15.48
N GLU A 61 10.94 -5.71 14.77
CA GLU A 61 9.58 -5.42 15.14
C GLU A 61 8.67 -6.02 14.10
N SER A 62 7.43 -6.26 14.49
CA SER A 62 6.43 -6.69 13.52
C SER A 62 6.30 -5.66 12.42
N SER A 63 6.24 -6.12 11.20
CA SER A 63 6.01 -5.25 10.06
C SER A 63 4.52 -5.18 9.77
N ILE A 64 4.04 -3.97 9.54
CA ILE A 64 2.65 -3.75 9.16
C ILE A 64 2.65 -3.29 7.71
N ILE A 65 1.97 -4.06 6.87
CA ILE A 65 1.88 -3.79 5.44
C ILE A 65 0.43 -3.51 5.12
N ILE A 66 0.19 -2.36 4.50
CA ILE A 66 -1.15 -1.97 4.10
C ILE A 66 -1.24 -2.11 2.59
N PHE A 67 -2.24 -2.86 2.14
CA PHE A 67 -2.50 -3.06 0.72
C PHE A 67 -3.76 -2.32 0.33
N CYS A 68 -3.71 -1.67 -0.81
CA CYS A 68 -4.90 -1.06 -1.40
C CYS A 68 -5.02 -1.61 -2.81
N THR A 69 -6.13 -2.27 -3.09
CA THR A 69 -6.38 -2.83 -4.41
C THR A 69 -7.46 -2.00 -5.10
N LEU A 70 -7.14 -1.53 -6.30
CA LEU A 70 -8.10 -0.84 -7.14
C LEU A 70 -8.58 -1.79 -8.22
N PHE A 71 -9.90 -1.88 -8.38
CA PHE A 71 -10.51 -2.57 -9.52
C PHE A 71 -11.03 -1.51 -10.46
N TYR A 72 -10.61 -1.57 -11.70
CA TYR A 72 -10.93 -0.53 -12.65
C TYR A 72 -11.10 -1.08 -14.06
N THR A 73 -11.71 -0.28 -14.91
CA THR A 73 -11.77 -0.54 -16.33
C THR A 73 -11.30 0.70 -17.08
N ASP A 74 -10.87 0.50 -18.31
CA ASP A 74 -10.56 1.62 -19.18
C ASP A 74 -11.81 1.99 -19.98
N ARG A 75 -11.99 3.26 -20.18
CA ARG A 75 -13.08 3.74 -21.00
C ARG A 75 -12.73 3.67 -22.47
#